data_27ba8731fef89cb65ee5ea3f4976f1db
#
_entry.id   27ba8731fef89cb65ee5ea3f4976f1db
#
_cell.length_a   1.000
_cell.length_b   1.000
_cell.length_c   1.000
_cell.angle_alpha   90.00
_cell.angle_beta   90.00
_cell.angle_gamma   90.00
#
_symmetry.space_group_name_H-M   'P 1'
#
loop_
_entity.id
_entity.type
_entity.pdbx_description
1 polymer ?
#
loop_
_entity_poly.entity_id
_entity_poly.type
_entity_poly.pdbx_seq_one_letter_code
_entity_poly.pdbx_strand_id
1 'polypeptide(L)'
;MKYFLLLLTTLFLFTGCDEEAKTVIKDTPSFSELKKEKNENIFNLVTTEGKKISFEYSKDILTSKDLNGKIILINFFATWCPPCKEELPVFSKLTSKYPDNFEVVSILFKDPISKNDLADFMKKYNMNFPVTVGADNERVAQAFNNIQKIPESYLFAQDGVMIEKFIGPVDEETLENLIVKLKDQK
;
A
#
# COMPACT_ATOMS: atom_id res chain seq x y z
N MET A 1 21.46 -12.83 87.71
CA MET A 1 22.65 -13.70 87.55
C MET A 1 23.08 -13.61 86.09
N LYS A 2 24.18 -12.88 86.02
CA LYS A 2 25.44 -13.28 85.33
C LYS A 2 25.36 -13.21 83.83
N TYR A 3 25.99 -12.15 83.28
CA TYR A 3 27.19 -12.09 82.45
C TYR A 3 26.96 -12.73 81.03
N PHE A 4 27.41 -12.23 79.91
CA PHE A 4 28.73 -11.67 79.55
C PHE A 4 28.60 -11.11 78.09
N LEU A 5 28.85 -9.90 77.93
CA LEU A 5 29.82 -9.22 77.09
C LEU A 5 30.44 -10.07 75.98
N LEU A 6 30.26 -9.69 74.73
CA LEU A 6 31.38 -9.61 73.79
C LEU A 6 31.00 -8.74 72.55
N LEU A 7 31.73 -7.62 72.51
CA LEU A 7 31.87 -6.77 71.35
C LEU A 7 32.47 -7.59 70.17
N LEU A 8 31.86 -7.52 69.01
CA LEU A 8 32.60 -7.71 67.78
C LEU A 8 32.17 -6.68 66.79
N THR A 9 33.00 -5.68 66.61
CA THR A 9 33.00 -4.70 65.58
C THR A 9 33.34 -5.39 64.22
N THR A 10 32.42 -5.50 63.35
CA THR A 10 32.74 -5.77 61.96
C THR A 10 32.36 -4.56 61.12
N LEU A 11 33.39 -3.90 60.70
CA LEU A 11 33.43 -2.83 59.70
C LEU A 11 32.89 -3.39 58.37
N PHE A 12 31.65 -3.07 58.05
CA PHE A 12 31.13 -3.32 56.70
C PHE A 12 31.50 -2.13 55.81
N LEU A 13 32.49 -2.38 54.97
CA LEU A 13 32.83 -1.52 53.86
C LEU A 13 31.63 -1.51 52.91
N PHE A 14 30.95 -0.39 52.81
CA PHE A 14 30.03 -0.10 51.73
C PHE A 14 30.84 0.08 50.46
N THR A 15 30.92 -1.00 49.65
CA THR A 15 31.19 -0.88 48.22
C THR A 15 29.88 -0.49 47.56
N GLY A 16 29.74 0.79 47.22
CA GLY A 16 28.68 1.26 46.38
C GLY A 16 28.83 0.62 44.99
N CYS A 17 27.92 -0.27 44.63
CA CYS A 17 27.62 -0.55 43.24
C CYS A 17 26.62 0.49 42.81
N ASP A 18 27.07 1.43 42.01
CA ASP A 18 26.23 2.23 41.14
C ASP A 18 25.56 1.26 40.15
N GLU A 19 24.33 0.90 40.45
CA GLU A 19 23.44 0.24 39.52
C GLU A 19 22.88 1.31 38.61
N GLU A 20 23.67 1.62 37.53
CA GLU A 20 23.16 2.38 36.42
C GLU A 20 21.88 1.71 35.94
N ALA A 21 20.77 2.40 36.17
CA ALA A 21 19.50 2.10 35.53
C ALA A 21 19.72 2.18 34.00
N LYS A 22 20.08 1.05 33.39
CA LYS A 22 19.96 0.86 31.94
C LYS A 22 18.49 0.98 31.58
N THR A 23 18.07 2.20 31.31
CA THR A 23 16.86 2.45 30.52
C THR A 23 17.07 1.76 29.18
N VAL A 24 16.47 0.58 29.04
CA VAL A 24 16.39 -0.15 27.78
C VAL A 24 15.51 0.69 26.87
N ILE A 25 16.15 1.57 26.09
CA ILE A 25 15.53 2.12 24.89
C ILE A 25 15.59 0.96 23.88
N LYS A 26 14.60 0.06 23.96
CA LYS A 26 14.30 -0.87 22.93
C LYS A 26 13.64 -0.10 21.81
N ASP A 27 14.17 -0.35 20.60
CA ASP A 27 13.56 -0.11 19.31
C ASP A 27 13.64 1.32 18.75
N THR A 28 14.86 1.84 18.66
CA THR A 28 15.15 2.76 17.58
C THR A 28 15.66 1.89 16.41
N PRO A 29 14.93 1.78 15.29
CA PRO A 29 15.39 0.99 14.15
C PRO A 29 16.73 1.52 13.66
N SER A 30 17.63 0.63 13.28
CA SER A 30 18.96 1.03 12.80
C SER A 30 18.83 1.82 11.48
N PHE A 31 19.82 2.66 11.18
CA PHE A 31 19.80 3.43 9.92
C PHE A 31 19.69 2.55 8.67
N SER A 32 20.19 1.30 8.74
CA SER A 32 20.05 0.30 7.69
C SER A 32 18.62 -0.24 7.57
N GLU A 33 17.92 -0.41 8.69
CA GLU A 33 16.52 -0.84 8.73
C GLU A 33 15.59 0.26 8.21
N LEU A 34 15.79 1.52 8.62
CA LEU A 34 15.05 2.68 8.10
C LEU A 34 15.24 2.84 6.57
N LYS A 35 16.47 2.57 6.06
CA LYS A 35 16.75 2.64 4.63
C LYS A 35 16.15 1.45 3.87
N LYS A 36 16.08 0.27 4.49
CA LYS A 36 15.45 -0.92 3.93
C LYS A 36 13.93 -0.75 3.87
N GLU A 37 13.31 -0.30 4.97
CA GLU A 37 11.87 0.00 5.05
C GLU A 37 11.44 1.05 4.01
N LYS A 38 12.26 2.12 3.82
CA LYS A 38 12.00 3.14 2.80
C LYS A 38 12.07 2.60 1.36
N ASN A 39 12.90 1.59 1.09
CA ASN A 39 12.99 0.97 -0.24
C ASN A 39 11.90 -0.08 -0.49
N GLU A 40 11.35 -0.71 0.56
CA GLU A 40 10.33 -1.74 0.45
C GLU A 40 8.96 -1.19 0.05
N ASN A 41 8.71 0.08 0.34
CA ASN A 41 7.43 0.77 0.09
C ASN A 41 7.39 1.56 -1.22
N ILE A 42 8.50 1.61 -1.98
CA ILE A 42 8.57 2.26 -3.29
C ILE A 42 8.39 1.21 -4.38
N PHE A 43 7.43 1.45 -5.26
CA PHE A 43 7.09 0.59 -6.37
C PHE A 43 7.31 1.29 -7.69
N ASN A 44 7.91 0.58 -8.67
CA ASN A 44 8.18 1.07 -10.01
C ASN A 44 7.51 0.12 -11.00
N LEU A 45 6.26 0.39 -11.29
CA LEU A 45 5.44 -0.44 -12.18
C LEU A 45 5.71 -0.10 -13.64
N VAL A 46 5.56 -1.10 -14.48
CA VAL A 46 5.66 -0.94 -15.95
C VAL A 46 4.29 -1.27 -16.55
N THR A 47 3.77 -0.34 -17.35
CA THR A 47 2.49 -0.57 -18.05
C THR A 47 2.70 -1.44 -19.30
N THR A 48 1.58 -1.95 -19.84
CA THR A 48 1.57 -2.68 -21.12
C THR A 48 2.18 -1.90 -22.28
N GLU A 49 2.15 -0.56 -22.20
CA GLU A 49 2.75 0.37 -23.19
C GLU A 49 4.23 0.66 -22.91
N GLY A 50 4.80 0.13 -21.82
CA GLY A 50 6.18 0.37 -21.41
C GLY A 50 6.40 1.66 -20.62
N LYS A 51 5.34 2.41 -20.30
CA LYS A 51 5.41 3.58 -19.43
C LYS A 51 5.67 3.15 -17.99
N LYS A 52 6.48 3.91 -17.25
CA LYS A 52 6.72 3.68 -15.83
C LYS A 52 5.75 4.51 -14.99
N ILE A 53 5.22 3.90 -13.94
CA ILE A 53 4.43 4.54 -12.89
C ILE A 53 5.11 4.23 -11.57
N SER A 54 5.52 5.27 -10.86
CA SER A 54 6.20 5.12 -9.57
C SER A 54 5.36 5.71 -8.45
N PHE A 55 5.19 4.95 -7.37
CA PHE A 55 4.55 5.43 -6.16
C PHE A 55 5.16 4.82 -4.91
N GLU A 56 4.99 5.50 -3.80
CA GLU A 56 5.22 5.01 -2.45
C GLU A 56 3.87 4.73 -1.80
N TYR A 57 3.74 3.58 -1.13
CA TYR A 57 2.55 3.25 -0.36
C TYR A 57 2.92 2.81 1.04
N SER A 58 2.42 3.52 2.04
CA SER A 58 2.66 3.23 3.46
C SER A 58 1.56 3.81 4.32
N LYS A 59 1.08 3.04 5.30
CA LYS A 59 0.08 3.50 6.28
C LYS A 59 -1.17 4.12 5.62
N ASP A 60 -1.67 3.44 4.59
CA ASP A 60 -2.85 3.86 3.83
C ASP A 60 -2.70 5.22 3.11
N ILE A 61 -1.46 5.64 2.86
CA ILE A 61 -1.13 6.82 2.07
C ILE A 61 -0.36 6.38 0.82
N LEU A 62 -0.84 6.82 -0.35
CA LEU A 62 -0.21 6.65 -1.64
C LEU A 62 0.39 7.99 -2.09
N THR A 63 1.69 8.03 -2.30
CA THR A 63 2.40 9.22 -2.79
C THR A 63 3.03 8.93 -4.15
N SER A 64 2.68 9.71 -5.16
CA SER A 64 3.21 9.57 -6.51
C SER A 64 3.38 10.92 -7.18
N LYS A 65 4.46 11.09 -7.94
CA LYS A 65 4.62 12.26 -8.82
C LYS A 65 3.86 12.09 -10.13
N ASP A 66 3.71 10.84 -10.58
CA ASP A 66 3.06 10.51 -11.85
C ASP A 66 1.54 10.59 -11.78
N LEU A 67 0.97 10.44 -10.57
CA LEU A 67 -0.47 10.37 -10.30
C LEU A 67 -0.96 11.56 -9.44
N ASN A 68 -0.10 12.53 -9.19
CA ASN A 68 -0.37 13.63 -8.25
C ASN A 68 -1.58 14.48 -8.66
N GLY A 69 -2.40 14.82 -7.67
CA GLY A 69 -3.56 15.71 -7.82
C GLY A 69 -4.81 15.07 -8.40
N LYS A 70 -4.80 13.76 -8.65
CA LYS A 70 -5.98 12.98 -9.06
C LYS A 70 -6.47 12.07 -7.93
N ILE A 71 -7.74 11.73 -7.98
CA ILE A 71 -8.32 10.61 -7.24
C ILE A 71 -7.85 9.34 -7.93
N ILE A 72 -7.24 8.41 -7.20
CA ILE A 72 -6.61 7.21 -7.77
C ILE A 72 -7.35 5.96 -7.31
N LEU A 73 -7.70 5.10 -8.25
CA LEU A 73 -8.16 3.74 -7.96
C LEU A 73 -7.06 2.74 -8.33
N ILE A 74 -6.48 2.10 -7.33
CA ILE A 74 -5.61 0.94 -7.54
C ILE A 74 -6.51 -0.31 -7.54
N ASN A 75 -6.55 -1.02 -8.66
CA ASN A 75 -7.38 -2.19 -8.84
C ASN A 75 -6.52 -3.43 -9.11
N PHE A 76 -6.81 -4.54 -8.43
CA PHE A 76 -6.18 -5.84 -8.66
C PHE A 76 -7.13 -6.76 -9.41
N PHE A 77 -6.71 -7.22 -10.58
CA PHE A 77 -7.54 -8.03 -11.47
C PHE A 77 -6.76 -9.14 -12.18
N ALA A 78 -7.48 -10.08 -12.78
CA ALA A 78 -6.94 -11.04 -13.74
C ALA A 78 -7.91 -11.27 -14.89
N THR A 79 -7.38 -11.67 -16.04
CA THR A 79 -8.20 -11.87 -17.25
C THR A 79 -9.11 -13.10 -17.17
N TRP A 80 -8.78 -14.05 -16.31
CA TRP A 80 -9.60 -15.23 -16.03
C TRP A 80 -10.67 -15.01 -14.95
N CYS A 81 -10.72 -13.83 -14.31
CA CYS A 81 -11.63 -13.51 -13.20
C CYS A 81 -12.97 -12.95 -13.73
N PRO A 82 -14.11 -13.68 -13.62
CA PRO A 82 -15.38 -13.20 -14.14
C PRO A 82 -15.87 -11.90 -13.52
N PRO A 83 -15.92 -11.73 -12.17
CA PRO A 83 -16.39 -10.48 -11.57
C PRO A 83 -15.47 -9.28 -11.88
N CYS A 84 -14.16 -9.51 -12.12
CA CYS A 84 -13.27 -8.44 -12.56
C CYS A 84 -13.71 -7.86 -13.90
N LYS A 85 -14.17 -8.71 -14.83
CA LYS A 85 -14.60 -8.28 -16.17
C LYS A 85 -15.84 -7.39 -16.14
N GLU A 86 -16.66 -7.49 -15.11
CA GLU A 86 -17.89 -6.71 -14.95
C GLU A 86 -17.59 -5.24 -14.58
N GLU A 87 -16.52 -4.98 -13.83
CA GLU A 87 -16.17 -3.63 -13.37
C GLU A 87 -15.29 -2.85 -14.38
N LEU A 88 -14.53 -3.53 -15.28
CA LEU A 88 -13.61 -2.85 -16.18
C LEU A 88 -14.27 -1.81 -17.10
N PRO A 89 -15.47 -2.05 -17.68
CA PRO A 89 -16.18 -1.03 -18.46
C PRO A 89 -16.62 0.18 -17.61
N VAL A 90 -16.95 -0.05 -16.34
CA VAL A 90 -17.29 1.04 -15.39
C VAL A 90 -16.08 1.96 -15.19
N PHE A 91 -14.91 1.38 -14.97
CA PHE A 91 -13.68 2.16 -14.83
C PHE A 91 -13.36 2.97 -16.10
N SER A 92 -13.51 2.38 -17.26
CA SER A 92 -13.28 3.06 -18.54
C SER A 92 -14.25 4.22 -18.77
N LYS A 93 -15.49 4.05 -18.37
CA LYS A 93 -16.51 5.10 -18.45
C LYS A 93 -16.16 6.27 -17.51
N LEU A 94 -15.80 5.97 -16.26
CA LEU A 94 -15.54 7.01 -15.26
C LEU A 94 -14.20 7.74 -15.52
N THR A 95 -13.15 7.06 -15.99
CA THR A 95 -11.91 7.72 -16.42
C THR A 95 -12.15 8.65 -17.61
N SER A 96 -13.01 8.26 -18.57
CA SER A 96 -13.40 9.13 -19.70
C SER A 96 -14.26 10.32 -19.24
N LYS A 97 -15.09 10.13 -18.22
CA LYS A 97 -15.99 11.18 -17.71
C LYS A 97 -15.26 12.22 -16.84
N TYR A 98 -14.21 11.80 -16.12
CA TYR A 98 -13.43 12.61 -15.18
C TYR A 98 -11.93 12.61 -15.47
N PRO A 99 -11.47 12.91 -16.70
CA PRO A 99 -10.08 12.69 -17.13
C PRO A 99 -9.05 13.49 -16.34
N ASP A 100 -9.44 14.65 -15.82
CA ASP A 100 -8.56 15.54 -15.04
C ASP A 100 -8.55 15.23 -13.54
N ASN A 101 -9.55 14.48 -13.06
CA ASN A 101 -9.77 14.28 -11.62
C ASN A 101 -9.59 12.84 -11.17
N PHE A 102 -9.77 11.88 -12.07
CA PHE A 102 -9.78 10.46 -11.72
C PHE A 102 -8.89 9.64 -12.64
N GLU A 103 -8.15 8.70 -12.06
CA GLU A 103 -7.31 7.76 -12.78
C GLU A 103 -7.43 6.36 -12.16
N VAL A 104 -7.40 5.34 -12.99
CA VAL A 104 -7.33 3.94 -12.58
C VAL A 104 -5.95 3.40 -12.93
N VAL A 105 -5.33 2.70 -12.00
CA VAL A 105 -4.14 1.89 -12.27
C VAL A 105 -4.50 0.43 -11.96
N SER A 106 -4.68 -0.37 -12.99
CA SER A 106 -5.00 -1.79 -12.83
C SER A 106 -3.75 -2.65 -12.80
N ILE A 107 -3.64 -3.44 -11.75
CA ILE A 107 -2.49 -4.31 -11.48
C ILE A 107 -2.88 -5.73 -11.87
N LEU A 108 -2.24 -6.25 -12.91
CA LEU A 108 -2.44 -7.64 -13.35
C LEU A 108 -1.85 -8.58 -12.29
N PHE A 109 -2.71 -9.39 -11.67
CA PHE A 109 -2.35 -10.21 -10.52
C PHE A 109 -2.39 -11.70 -10.83
N LYS A 110 -1.25 -12.37 -10.68
CA LYS A 110 -1.10 -13.84 -10.86
C LYS A 110 -1.75 -14.36 -12.14
N ASP A 111 -1.52 -13.67 -13.23
CA ASP A 111 -2.06 -14.01 -14.53
C ASP A 111 -0.92 -14.24 -15.54
N PRO A 112 -0.72 -15.48 -16.01
CA PRO A 112 0.36 -15.82 -16.94
C PRO A 112 0.02 -15.48 -18.41
N ILE A 113 -0.92 -14.57 -18.64
CA ILE A 113 -1.37 -14.18 -19.98
C ILE A 113 -0.22 -13.61 -20.83
N SER A 114 -0.21 -13.92 -22.12
CA SER A 114 0.75 -13.33 -23.05
C SER A 114 0.48 -11.84 -23.28
N LYS A 115 1.51 -11.10 -23.70
CA LYS A 115 1.36 -9.66 -23.99
C LYS A 115 0.32 -9.39 -25.08
N ASN A 116 0.25 -10.25 -26.12
CA ASN A 116 -0.70 -10.08 -27.21
C ASN A 116 -2.13 -10.35 -26.75
N ASP A 117 -2.34 -11.45 -26.03
CA ASP A 117 -3.66 -11.81 -25.51
C ASP A 117 -4.17 -10.77 -24.49
N LEU A 118 -3.26 -10.18 -23.69
CA LEU A 118 -3.61 -9.08 -22.78
C LEU A 118 -4.03 -7.82 -23.57
N ALA A 119 -3.35 -7.50 -24.66
CA ALA A 119 -3.72 -6.37 -25.50
C ALA A 119 -5.12 -6.57 -26.14
N ASP A 120 -5.42 -7.77 -26.61
CA ASP A 120 -6.75 -8.12 -27.14
C ASP A 120 -7.83 -8.08 -26.05
N PHE A 121 -7.49 -8.55 -24.85
CA PHE A 121 -8.36 -8.44 -23.67
C PHE A 121 -8.68 -6.98 -23.35
N MET A 122 -7.66 -6.12 -23.25
CA MET A 122 -7.83 -4.70 -22.95
C MET A 122 -8.72 -4.02 -24.01
N LYS A 123 -8.51 -4.33 -25.29
CA LYS A 123 -9.35 -3.82 -26.38
C LYS A 123 -10.79 -4.30 -26.24
N LYS A 124 -11.01 -5.58 -25.94
CA LYS A 124 -12.34 -6.18 -25.78
C LYS A 124 -13.16 -5.49 -24.67
N TYR A 125 -12.51 -5.10 -23.56
CA TYR A 125 -13.16 -4.45 -22.41
C TYR A 125 -13.02 -2.93 -22.42
N ASN A 126 -12.56 -2.34 -23.55
CA ASN A 126 -12.37 -0.89 -23.75
C ASN A 126 -11.51 -0.24 -22.64
N MET A 127 -10.50 -0.93 -22.12
CA MET A 127 -9.66 -0.43 -21.04
C MET A 127 -8.80 0.73 -21.57
N ASN A 128 -9.10 1.94 -21.13
CA ASN A 128 -8.45 3.21 -21.52
C ASN A 128 -7.59 3.79 -20.38
N PHE A 129 -7.22 2.95 -19.45
CA PHE A 129 -6.42 3.30 -18.27
C PHE A 129 -5.18 2.41 -18.17
N PRO A 130 -4.16 2.80 -17.41
CA PRO A 130 -2.94 2.02 -17.23
C PRO A 130 -3.18 0.60 -16.68
N VAL A 131 -2.62 -0.39 -17.35
CA VAL A 131 -2.55 -1.78 -16.88
C VAL A 131 -1.08 -2.12 -16.68
N THR A 132 -0.70 -2.54 -15.49
CA THR A 132 0.69 -2.85 -15.15
C THR A 132 0.98 -4.34 -15.26
N VAL A 133 2.21 -4.65 -15.64
CA VAL A 133 2.73 -6.01 -15.83
C VAL A 133 4.12 -6.14 -15.20
N GLY A 134 4.50 -7.37 -14.88
CA GLY A 134 5.84 -7.67 -14.37
C GLY A 134 5.88 -8.04 -12.88
N ALA A 135 7.09 -8.31 -12.39
CA ALA A 135 7.30 -8.86 -11.05
C ALA A 135 6.94 -7.90 -9.90
N ASP A 136 7.01 -6.59 -10.13
CA ASP A 136 6.67 -5.60 -9.11
C ASP A 136 5.18 -5.61 -8.76
N ASN A 137 4.30 -6.11 -9.63
CA ASN A 137 2.88 -6.29 -9.34
C ASN A 137 2.65 -7.17 -8.10
N GLU A 138 3.46 -8.21 -7.92
CA GLU A 138 3.38 -9.11 -6.78
C GLU A 138 3.81 -8.42 -5.47
N ARG A 139 4.85 -7.58 -5.54
CA ARG A 139 5.29 -6.76 -4.39
C ARG A 139 4.22 -5.77 -3.98
N VAL A 140 3.56 -5.12 -4.94
CA VAL A 140 2.43 -4.22 -4.65
C VAL A 140 1.29 -5.00 -4.00
N ALA A 141 0.92 -6.16 -4.53
CA ALA A 141 -0.14 -6.98 -3.96
C ALA A 141 0.16 -7.40 -2.50
N GLN A 142 1.42 -7.65 -2.17
CA GLN A 142 1.85 -7.93 -0.79
C GLN A 142 1.71 -6.69 0.11
N ALA A 143 2.11 -5.51 -0.37
CA ALA A 143 2.00 -4.26 0.38
C ALA A 143 0.55 -3.83 0.63
N PHE A 144 -0.36 -4.17 -0.29
CA PHE A 144 -1.79 -3.93 -0.15
C PHE A 144 -2.51 -5.06 0.64
N ASN A 145 -2.03 -5.29 1.88
CA ASN A 145 -2.54 -6.31 2.79
C ASN A 145 -2.51 -7.74 2.22
N ASN A 146 -1.52 -8.04 1.38
CA ASN A 146 -1.31 -9.38 0.82
C ASN A 146 -2.56 -9.90 0.09
N ILE A 147 -2.90 -9.29 -1.03
CA ILE A 147 -4.07 -9.61 -1.84
C ILE A 147 -4.22 -11.14 -2.03
N GLN A 148 -5.35 -11.69 -1.59
CA GLN A 148 -5.67 -13.11 -1.69
C GLN A 148 -6.84 -13.39 -2.63
N LYS A 149 -7.70 -12.41 -2.84
CA LYS A 149 -8.90 -12.50 -3.67
C LYS A 149 -8.98 -11.32 -4.60
N ILE A 150 -9.55 -11.52 -5.77
CA ILE A 150 -9.80 -10.48 -6.77
C ILE A 150 -11.26 -10.54 -7.25
N PRO A 151 -11.83 -9.41 -7.68
CA PRO A 151 -11.22 -8.09 -7.67
C PRO A 151 -11.13 -7.49 -6.26
N GLU A 152 -10.12 -6.68 -6.06
CA GLU A 152 -9.96 -5.87 -4.85
C GLU A 152 -9.44 -4.50 -5.28
N SER A 153 -10.07 -3.42 -4.81
CA SER A 153 -9.76 -2.06 -5.25
C SER A 153 -9.60 -1.12 -4.07
N TYR A 154 -8.69 -0.14 -4.21
CA TYR A 154 -8.36 0.86 -3.20
C TYR A 154 -8.46 2.24 -3.80
N LEU A 155 -9.34 3.06 -3.22
CA LEU A 155 -9.58 4.43 -3.66
C LEU A 155 -8.82 5.42 -2.79
N PHE A 156 -8.04 6.28 -3.41
CA PHE A 156 -7.26 7.32 -2.76
C PHE A 156 -7.75 8.71 -3.19
N ALA A 157 -7.80 9.63 -2.24
CA ALA A 157 -8.07 11.04 -2.52
C ALA A 157 -6.88 11.71 -3.21
N GLN A 158 -7.04 12.96 -3.63
CA GLN A 158 -6.02 13.75 -4.33
C GLN A 158 -4.75 14.02 -3.50
N ASP A 159 -4.86 13.98 -2.16
CA ASP A 159 -3.75 14.09 -1.21
C ASP A 159 -3.07 12.74 -0.92
N GLY A 160 -3.58 11.66 -1.53
CA GLY A 160 -3.05 10.30 -1.39
C GLY A 160 -3.61 9.52 -0.21
N VAL A 161 -4.50 10.07 0.59
CA VAL A 161 -5.13 9.35 1.70
C VAL A 161 -6.11 8.31 1.16
N MET A 162 -6.04 7.08 1.65
CA MET A 162 -6.99 6.02 1.30
C MET A 162 -8.38 6.34 1.87
N ILE A 163 -9.37 6.35 1.01
CA ILE A 163 -10.76 6.69 1.33
C ILE A 163 -11.61 5.45 1.51
N GLU A 164 -11.43 4.45 0.61
CA GLU A 164 -12.27 3.26 0.60
C GLU A 164 -11.51 2.05 0.05
N LYS A 165 -11.86 0.89 0.56
CA LYS A 165 -11.42 -0.41 0.09
C LYS A 165 -12.62 -1.21 -0.36
N PHE A 166 -12.61 -1.67 -1.60
CA PHE A 166 -13.65 -2.53 -2.16
C PHE A 166 -13.15 -3.97 -2.25
N ILE A 167 -13.95 -4.90 -1.78
CA ILE A 167 -13.73 -6.34 -1.91
C ILE A 167 -14.85 -6.91 -2.78
N GLY A 168 -14.52 -7.37 -3.96
CA GLY A 168 -15.46 -7.72 -5.02
C GLY A 168 -15.64 -6.58 -6.01
N PRO A 169 -16.51 -6.76 -7.04
CA PRO A 169 -16.71 -5.77 -8.09
C PRO A 169 -17.30 -4.48 -7.55
N VAL A 170 -16.82 -3.35 -8.07
CA VAL A 170 -17.28 -2.02 -7.71
C VAL A 170 -18.38 -1.59 -8.69
N ASP A 171 -19.53 -1.18 -8.15
CA ASP A 171 -20.60 -0.63 -8.97
C ASP A 171 -20.36 0.83 -9.34
N GLU A 172 -20.94 1.24 -10.47
CA GLU A 172 -20.75 2.56 -11.06
C GLU A 172 -21.24 3.68 -10.14
N GLU A 173 -22.43 3.53 -9.55
CA GLU A 173 -23.05 4.58 -8.74
C GLU A 173 -22.24 4.88 -7.49
N THR A 174 -21.80 3.85 -6.79
CA THR A 174 -20.95 3.98 -5.60
C THR A 174 -19.64 4.69 -5.93
N LEU A 175 -18.94 4.24 -6.99
CA LEU A 175 -17.66 4.83 -7.36
C LEU A 175 -17.82 6.26 -7.86
N GLU A 176 -18.82 6.55 -8.67
CA GLU A 176 -19.08 7.89 -9.18
C GLU A 176 -19.42 8.87 -8.07
N ASN A 177 -20.26 8.49 -7.11
CA ASN A 177 -20.61 9.32 -5.96
C ASN A 177 -19.39 9.71 -5.13
N LEU A 178 -18.43 8.77 -4.94
CA LEU A 178 -17.17 9.06 -4.26
C LEU A 178 -16.28 10.01 -5.07
N ILE A 179 -16.16 9.81 -6.38
CA ILE A 179 -15.39 10.71 -7.26
C ILE A 179 -15.95 12.12 -7.21
N VAL A 180 -17.29 12.27 -7.33
CA VAL A 180 -17.95 13.58 -7.28
C VAL A 180 -17.71 14.27 -5.95
N LYS A 181 -17.82 13.53 -4.84
CA LYS A 181 -17.58 14.08 -3.50
C LYS A 181 -16.13 14.53 -3.30
N LEU A 182 -15.17 13.74 -3.78
CA LEU A 182 -13.72 13.99 -3.57
C LEU A 182 -13.17 15.08 -4.49
N LYS A 183 -13.63 15.19 -5.76
CA LYS A 183 -13.09 16.16 -6.72
C LYS A 183 -13.27 17.63 -6.28
N ASP A 184 -14.28 17.91 -5.46
CA ASP A 184 -14.61 19.25 -4.97
C ASP A 184 -13.93 19.57 -3.62
N GLN A 185 -13.19 18.61 -3.03
CA GLN A 185 -12.40 18.77 -1.81
C GLN A 185 -10.98 19.20 -2.21
N LYS A 186 -10.73 20.51 -2.31
CA LYS A 186 -9.40 21.11 -2.50
C LYS A 186 -8.95 21.82 -1.25
#